data_973aa39083b0b00e553564d0dd553f8d
#
_entry.id   973aa39083b0b00e553564d0dd553f8d
#
_cell.length_a   1.000
_cell.length_b   1.000
_cell.length_c   1.000
_cell.angle_alpha   90.00
_cell.angle_beta   90.00
_cell.angle_gamma   90.00
#
_symmetry.space_group_name_H-M   'P 1'
#
loop_
_entity.id
_entity.type
_entity.pdbx_description
1 polymer ?
#
loop_
_entity_poly.entity_id
_entity_poly.type
_entity_poly.pdbx_seq_one_letter_code
_entity_poly.pdbx_strand_id
1 'polypeptide(L)'
;MKEVVRSMIKDGAVFGVVGVCGANGNLVARILSERGYDVIGIDSSSKEDCRFIKSLEDYDIELFFGKNPDDDFFKRIDYLVPPLSLSEDSEIFKKAMETDVDVFSVYDVIDNFKPSKPVFGITGTNGKTTSTELLKKIAYDNNIIPSEHNLEGMQGNAEFIPILQSRLDGDVGILEIGTFGVPGSIKRIADNVDLQYGLITNITEDHLNNLSGFLEYAKVKGEFIEGLRGKQIIVNANDPTIMGLLRDLNYDGQVITFRVEGPSIGTSPKKCVCGETIDVREIISGSGFYFCKCGITTPQTDYIATNIDLDNKKFDLFTPSGKIEVEMQLDGIHNVYNVVGVIIAAHEFLNLDYDKILNSIASFTGVSGRMEKITTINGKDVIVDFAHNPAGVKTVLTAFKKLFGDITTVITISSESGEEGDLEIFENVLDLSSYVVPASSASQKIAKKVIDENPSIKDRIILNSIDEDFVKDGTIGATPEEVKKGVEDALTIDCNKIIVIGEAGTKFKKSILDI
;
A
#
# COMPACT_ATOMS: atom_id res chain seq x y z
N MET A 1 -30.95 22.15 0.89
CA MET A 1 -29.60 22.74 0.74
C MET A 1 -29.54 23.91 1.69
N LYS A 2 -29.01 23.69 2.92
CA LYS A 2 -28.63 24.80 3.79
C LYS A 2 -27.27 25.27 3.27
N GLU A 3 -27.16 26.56 2.92
CA GLU A 3 -25.87 27.21 2.79
C GLU A 3 -25.10 26.97 4.09
N VAL A 4 -24.03 26.19 4.02
CA VAL A 4 -23.09 26.05 5.11
C VAL A 4 -22.33 27.37 5.18
N VAL A 5 -22.80 28.26 6.03
CA VAL A 5 -22.00 29.40 6.49
C VAL A 5 -20.79 28.76 7.16
N ARG A 6 -19.60 28.88 6.56
CA ARG A 6 -18.33 28.54 7.22
C ARG A 6 -18.26 29.35 8.50
N SER A 7 -18.62 28.74 9.63
CA SER A 7 -18.36 29.33 10.94
C SER A 7 -16.85 29.43 11.10
N MET A 8 -16.32 30.63 11.25
CA MET A 8 -14.94 30.79 11.67
C MET A 8 -14.78 30.06 13.01
N ILE A 9 -13.80 29.15 13.09
CA ILE A 9 -13.47 28.47 14.32
C ILE A 9 -13.14 29.55 15.36
N LYS A 10 -13.68 29.42 16.59
CA LYS A 10 -13.46 30.37 17.68
C LYS A 10 -11.96 30.39 18.05
N ASP A 11 -11.41 31.57 18.30
CA ASP A 11 -10.04 31.70 18.81
C ASP A 11 -9.95 31.02 20.21
N GLY A 12 -8.95 30.18 20.42
CA GLY A 12 -8.76 29.43 21.67
C GLY A 12 -9.83 28.36 21.91
N ALA A 13 -10.46 27.86 20.85
CA ALA A 13 -11.45 26.79 20.93
C ALA A 13 -10.85 25.49 21.44
N VAL A 14 -11.63 24.75 22.23
CA VAL A 14 -11.31 23.40 22.71
C VAL A 14 -12.06 22.37 21.87
N PHE A 15 -11.34 21.42 21.29
CA PHE A 15 -11.91 20.34 20.50
C PHE A 15 -11.95 19.02 21.27
N GLY A 16 -13.12 18.40 21.35
CA GLY A 16 -13.30 17.06 21.91
C GLY A 16 -13.30 16.01 20.80
N VAL A 17 -12.26 15.20 20.69
CA VAL A 17 -12.15 14.15 19.66
C VAL A 17 -12.54 12.80 20.25
N VAL A 18 -13.63 12.23 19.76
CA VAL A 18 -14.13 10.90 20.17
C VAL A 18 -13.57 9.82 19.24
N GLY A 19 -13.14 8.69 19.80
CA GLY A 19 -12.53 7.61 19.04
C GLY A 19 -11.08 7.90 18.65
N VAL A 20 -10.33 8.52 19.55
CA VAL A 20 -8.94 8.95 19.31
C VAL A 20 -7.97 7.80 19.11
N CYS A 21 -8.31 6.58 19.53
CA CYS A 21 -7.55 5.36 19.26
C CYS A 21 -7.74 4.82 17.83
N GLY A 22 -8.77 5.26 17.11
CA GLY A 22 -8.99 4.97 15.71
C GLY A 22 -8.13 5.87 14.80
N ALA A 23 -7.81 5.39 13.59
CA ALA A 23 -6.91 6.08 12.66
C ALA A 23 -7.34 7.53 12.37
N ASN A 24 -8.62 7.76 12.05
CA ASN A 24 -9.11 9.09 11.70
C ASN A 24 -9.14 10.04 12.90
N GLY A 25 -9.62 9.57 14.07
CA GLY A 25 -9.62 10.35 15.29
C GLY A 25 -8.22 10.75 15.74
N ASN A 26 -7.26 9.82 15.62
CA ASN A 26 -5.85 10.06 15.90
C ASN A 26 -5.28 11.19 15.05
N LEU A 27 -5.43 11.08 13.71
CA LEU A 27 -4.90 12.08 12.78
C LEU A 27 -5.57 13.45 12.97
N VAL A 28 -6.89 13.47 13.20
CA VAL A 28 -7.62 14.72 13.46
C VAL A 28 -7.13 15.39 14.74
N ALA A 29 -6.98 14.64 15.84
CA ALA A 29 -6.48 15.19 17.11
C ALA A 29 -5.09 15.82 16.93
N ARG A 30 -4.20 15.17 16.20
CA ARG A 30 -2.85 15.68 15.89
C ARG A 30 -2.91 16.94 15.03
N ILE A 31 -3.70 16.95 13.95
CA ILE A 31 -3.88 18.12 13.08
C ILE A 31 -4.36 19.33 13.90
N LEU A 32 -5.34 19.16 14.77
CA LEU A 32 -5.86 20.25 15.60
C LEU A 32 -4.80 20.75 16.59
N SER A 33 -4.08 19.86 17.25
CA SER A 33 -2.95 20.20 18.13
C SER A 33 -1.84 20.96 17.40
N GLU A 34 -1.42 20.51 16.19
CA GLU A 34 -0.44 21.21 15.34
C GLU A 34 -0.91 22.62 14.90
N ARG A 35 -2.22 22.85 14.87
CA ARG A 35 -2.81 24.18 14.57
C ARG A 35 -2.97 25.05 15.81
N GLY A 36 -2.51 24.58 16.97
CA GLY A 36 -2.51 25.33 18.23
C GLY A 36 -3.84 25.39 18.96
N TYR A 37 -4.76 24.44 18.66
CA TYR A 37 -6.00 24.29 19.43
C TYR A 37 -5.79 23.36 20.62
N ASP A 38 -6.52 23.62 21.70
CA ASP A 38 -6.63 22.70 22.83
C ASP A 38 -7.44 21.46 22.41
N VAL A 39 -6.90 20.27 22.66
CA VAL A 39 -7.55 19.01 22.24
C VAL A 39 -7.74 18.07 23.43
N ILE A 40 -8.97 17.60 23.59
CA ILE A 40 -9.33 16.53 24.53
C ILE A 40 -9.72 15.29 23.73
N GLY A 41 -8.89 14.26 23.79
CA GLY A 41 -9.13 12.96 23.13
C GLY A 41 -9.77 11.97 24.09
N ILE A 42 -10.85 11.29 23.67
CA ILE A 42 -11.53 10.27 24.48
C ILE A 42 -11.79 9.01 23.66
N ASP A 43 -11.58 7.84 24.28
CA ASP A 43 -11.84 6.54 23.66
C ASP A 43 -12.36 5.53 24.67
N SER A 44 -13.27 4.65 24.22
CA SER A 44 -13.79 3.56 25.03
C SER A 44 -12.80 2.41 25.24
N SER A 45 -11.78 2.31 24.37
CA SER A 45 -10.68 1.35 24.52
C SER A 45 -9.79 1.69 25.71
N SER A 46 -9.19 0.69 26.33
CA SER A 46 -8.15 0.90 27.34
C SER A 46 -6.89 1.53 26.69
N LYS A 47 -5.99 2.09 27.50
CA LYS A 47 -4.73 2.63 26.99
C LYS A 47 -3.87 1.55 26.33
N GLU A 48 -3.88 0.35 26.89
CA GLU A 48 -3.16 -0.82 26.41
C GLU A 48 -3.68 -1.31 25.06
N ASP A 49 -5.01 -1.18 24.82
CA ASP A 49 -5.67 -1.59 23.58
C ASP A 49 -5.67 -0.47 22.52
N CYS A 50 -5.19 0.74 22.85
CA CYS A 50 -5.12 1.87 21.95
C CYS A 50 -3.97 1.68 20.95
N ARG A 51 -4.27 1.08 19.80
CA ARG A 51 -3.28 0.64 18.80
C ARG A 51 -2.29 1.73 18.38
N PHE A 52 -2.73 2.97 18.27
CA PHE A 52 -1.93 4.08 17.77
C PHE A 52 -1.51 5.07 18.84
N ILE A 53 -1.46 4.66 20.10
CA ILE A 53 -1.14 5.54 21.23
C ILE A 53 0.18 6.27 21.07
N LYS A 54 1.21 5.59 20.55
CA LYS A 54 2.55 6.16 20.37
C LYS A 54 2.57 7.39 19.46
N SER A 55 1.69 7.44 18.45
CA SER A 55 1.63 8.59 17.54
C SER A 55 0.95 9.83 18.14
N LEU A 56 0.37 9.72 19.35
CA LEU A 56 -0.21 10.83 20.10
C LEU A 56 0.71 11.36 21.20
N GLU A 57 1.73 10.59 21.62
CA GLU A 57 2.57 10.91 22.79
C GLU A 57 3.40 12.20 22.63
N ASP A 58 3.70 12.58 21.39
CA ASP A 58 4.49 13.79 21.09
C ASP A 58 3.63 15.07 20.96
N TYR A 59 2.29 14.95 21.15
CA TYR A 59 1.35 16.04 20.97
C TYR A 59 0.75 16.49 22.30
N ASP A 60 0.47 17.78 22.42
CA ASP A 60 -0.23 18.34 23.59
C ASP A 60 -1.74 18.06 23.49
N ILE A 61 -2.12 16.84 23.84
CA ILE A 61 -3.48 16.32 23.78
C ILE A 61 -3.82 15.71 25.14
N GLU A 62 -4.88 16.20 25.79
CA GLU A 62 -5.38 15.56 27.01
C GLU A 62 -6.15 14.29 26.68
N LEU A 63 -5.69 13.11 27.12
CA LEU A 63 -6.22 11.81 26.70
C LEU A 63 -6.96 11.08 27.82
N PHE A 64 -8.16 10.58 27.51
CA PHE A 64 -8.99 9.74 28.37
C PHE A 64 -9.30 8.40 27.72
N PHE A 65 -9.01 7.30 28.42
CA PHE A 65 -9.19 5.94 27.94
C PHE A 65 -10.18 5.16 28.81
N GLY A 66 -10.83 4.13 28.23
CA GLY A 66 -11.81 3.29 28.90
C GLY A 66 -13.09 4.04 29.29
N LYS A 67 -13.39 5.14 28.60
CA LYS A 67 -14.53 6.02 28.92
C LYS A 67 -15.29 6.42 27.67
N ASN A 68 -16.57 6.63 27.82
CA ASN A 68 -17.41 7.35 26.86
C ASN A 68 -17.55 8.82 27.28
N PRO A 69 -17.83 9.75 26.35
CA PRO A 69 -18.12 11.14 26.68
C PRO A 69 -19.23 11.29 27.71
N ASP A 70 -18.97 11.99 28.78
CA ASP A 70 -19.91 12.31 29.86
C ASP A 70 -20.22 13.82 29.93
N ASP A 71 -21.06 14.25 30.88
CA ASP A 71 -21.45 15.65 31.03
C ASP A 71 -20.25 16.58 31.28
N ASP A 72 -19.21 16.08 31.94
CA ASP A 72 -18.03 16.86 32.24
C ASP A 72 -17.16 17.08 30.98
N PHE A 73 -17.09 16.07 30.13
CA PHE A 73 -16.45 16.19 28.83
C PHE A 73 -17.12 17.29 27.98
N PHE A 74 -18.47 17.25 27.86
CA PHE A 74 -19.21 18.24 27.05
C PHE A 74 -19.11 19.68 27.58
N LYS A 75 -18.93 19.88 28.89
CA LYS A 75 -18.71 21.23 29.48
C LYS A 75 -17.37 21.85 29.18
N ARG A 76 -16.40 21.04 28.73
CA ARG A 76 -15.02 21.45 28.53
C ARG A 76 -14.66 21.73 27.08
N ILE A 77 -15.55 21.41 26.15
CA ILE A 77 -15.29 21.52 24.71
C ILE A 77 -16.22 22.55 24.05
N ASP A 78 -15.73 23.21 23.01
CA ASP A 78 -16.53 24.06 22.11
C ASP A 78 -17.01 23.28 20.89
N TYR A 79 -16.19 22.33 20.40
CA TYR A 79 -16.46 21.53 19.24
C TYR A 79 -16.31 20.04 19.52
N LEU A 80 -17.30 19.25 19.09
CA LEU A 80 -17.24 17.79 19.11
C LEU A 80 -16.77 17.26 17.76
N VAL A 81 -15.69 16.45 17.73
CA VAL A 81 -15.30 15.68 16.55
C VAL A 81 -15.68 14.22 16.77
N PRO A 82 -16.79 13.75 16.16
CA PRO A 82 -17.23 12.38 16.26
C PRO A 82 -16.46 11.47 15.30
N PRO A 83 -16.31 10.15 15.57
CA PRO A 83 -15.80 9.20 14.61
C PRO A 83 -16.76 9.04 13.43
N LEU A 84 -16.23 8.77 12.23
CA LEU A 84 -17.03 8.59 11.00
C LEU A 84 -18.05 7.46 11.08
N SER A 85 -17.83 6.47 11.95
CA SER A 85 -18.73 5.32 12.15
C SER A 85 -19.92 5.64 13.05
N LEU A 86 -19.94 6.81 13.71
CA LEU A 86 -20.97 7.15 14.67
C LEU A 86 -22.24 7.66 13.96
N SER A 87 -23.39 7.05 14.25
CA SER A 87 -24.69 7.49 13.74
C SER A 87 -25.12 8.82 14.37
N GLU A 88 -25.78 9.68 13.57
CA GLU A 88 -26.39 10.92 14.06
C GLU A 88 -27.48 10.70 15.13
N ASP A 89 -28.07 9.50 15.19
CA ASP A 89 -29.05 9.12 16.22
C ASP A 89 -28.41 8.68 17.55
N SER A 90 -27.08 8.64 17.63
CA SER A 90 -26.36 8.20 18.83
C SER A 90 -26.56 9.15 20.02
N GLU A 91 -26.39 8.62 21.25
CA GLU A 91 -26.45 9.42 22.48
C GLU A 91 -25.44 10.56 22.50
N ILE A 92 -24.26 10.37 21.89
CA ILE A 92 -23.21 11.38 21.81
C ILE A 92 -23.69 12.59 20.98
N PHE A 93 -24.31 12.35 19.82
CA PHE A 93 -24.88 13.44 19.03
C PHE A 93 -26.06 14.13 19.74
N LYS A 94 -26.96 13.36 20.37
CA LYS A 94 -28.06 13.94 21.14
C LYS A 94 -27.55 14.84 22.25
N LYS A 95 -26.51 14.40 22.95
CA LYS A 95 -25.89 15.16 24.01
C LYS A 95 -25.24 16.45 23.53
N ALA A 96 -24.54 16.42 22.40
CA ALA A 96 -23.97 17.61 21.76
C ALA A 96 -25.09 18.62 21.40
N MET A 97 -26.25 18.13 20.94
CA MET A 97 -27.40 19.00 20.63
C MET A 97 -28.09 19.60 21.89
N GLU A 98 -28.00 18.93 23.04
CA GLU A 98 -28.54 19.39 24.33
C GLU A 98 -27.61 20.40 25.02
N THR A 99 -26.34 20.41 24.61
CA THR A 99 -25.29 21.34 25.08
C THR A 99 -25.00 22.36 23.97
N ASP A 100 -24.41 23.50 24.30
CA ASP A 100 -24.02 24.52 23.30
C ASP A 100 -22.68 24.15 22.60
N VAL A 101 -22.54 22.85 22.24
CA VAL A 101 -21.35 22.29 21.59
C VAL A 101 -21.63 22.06 20.12
N ASP A 102 -20.86 22.70 19.26
CA ASP A 102 -20.96 22.55 17.81
C ASP A 102 -20.29 21.22 17.36
N VAL A 103 -20.91 20.54 16.37
CA VAL A 103 -20.30 19.36 15.75
C VAL A 103 -19.34 19.80 14.64
N PHE A 104 -18.09 19.38 14.74
CA PHE A 104 -17.03 19.64 13.76
C PHE A 104 -16.53 18.32 13.19
N SER A 105 -17.06 17.91 12.06
CA SER A 105 -16.80 16.60 11.46
C SER A 105 -15.38 16.47 10.90
N VAL A 106 -14.95 15.25 10.57
CA VAL A 106 -13.69 15.01 9.82
C VAL A 106 -13.68 15.76 8.48
N TYR A 107 -14.85 15.92 7.85
CA TYR A 107 -14.97 16.71 6.60
C TYR A 107 -14.72 18.20 6.86
N ASP A 108 -15.16 18.74 8.00
CA ASP A 108 -14.86 20.13 8.37
C ASP A 108 -13.35 20.32 8.61
N VAL A 109 -12.66 19.33 9.21
CA VAL A 109 -11.19 19.35 9.33
C VAL A 109 -10.55 19.39 7.95
N ILE A 110 -11.02 18.53 7.03
CA ILE A 110 -10.52 18.47 5.65
C ILE A 110 -10.71 19.79 4.92
N ASP A 111 -11.83 20.46 5.14
CA ASP A 111 -12.18 21.70 4.43
C ASP A 111 -11.52 22.95 5.01
N ASN A 112 -11.33 23.01 6.31
CA ASN A 112 -10.74 24.17 6.98
C ASN A 112 -9.21 24.15 6.97
N PHE A 113 -8.58 22.97 7.02
CA PHE A 113 -7.13 22.82 7.06
C PHE A 113 -6.58 22.21 5.76
N LYS A 114 -6.42 23.03 4.72
CA LYS A 114 -5.86 22.57 3.43
C LYS A 114 -4.35 22.32 3.54
N PRO A 115 -3.78 21.41 2.73
CA PRO A 115 -2.33 21.23 2.65
C PRO A 115 -1.65 22.56 2.26
N SER A 116 -0.57 22.90 2.97
CA SER A 116 0.21 24.13 2.72
C SER A 116 1.58 23.87 2.08
N LYS A 117 1.89 22.59 1.83
CA LYS A 117 3.15 22.11 1.31
C LYS A 117 2.98 21.36 0.00
N PRO A 118 4.03 21.23 -0.84
CA PRO A 118 3.97 20.41 -2.05
C PRO A 118 3.67 18.94 -1.71
N VAL A 119 2.80 18.31 -2.52
CA VAL A 119 2.37 16.92 -2.30
C VAL A 119 2.73 16.07 -3.51
N PHE A 120 3.41 14.93 -3.22
CA PHE A 120 3.74 13.87 -4.15
C PHE A 120 2.89 12.63 -3.83
N GLY A 121 2.15 12.13 -4.81
CA GLY A 121 1.37 10.90 -4.67
C GLY A 121 2.07 9.71 -5.33
N ILE A 122 2.01 8.55 -4.71
CA ILE A 122 2.51 7.29 -5.26
C ILE A 122 1.37 6.29 -5.33
N THR A 123 1.04 5.82 -6.54
CA THR A 123 0.02 4.81 -6.76
C THR A 123 0.53 3.66 -7.63
N GLY A 124 -0.27 2.65 -7.75
CA GLY A 124 -0.04 1.44 -8.53
C GLY A 124 -0.70 0.23 -7.88
N THR A 125 -0.60 -0.93 -8.50
CA THR A 125 -1.04 -2.18 -7.87
C THR A 125 0.02 -2.63 -6.88
N ASN A 126 1.24 -2.80 -7.30
CA ASN A 126 2.37 -3.26 -6.49
C ASN A 126 3.47 -2.18 -6.39
N GLY A 127 4.31 -2.23 -5.36
CA GLY A 127 5.47 -1.36 -5.17
C GLY A 127 5.18 -0.01 -4.50
N LYS A 128 3.93 0.35 -4.23
CA LYS A 128 3.54 1.63 -3.58
C LYS A 128 4.31 1.90 -2.28
N THR A 129 4.17 1.00 -1.31
CA THR A 129 4.75 1.15 0.02
C THR A 129 6.28 1.25 -0.04
N THR A 130 6.93 0.36 -0.80
CA THR A 130 8.39 0.38 -0.95
C THR A 130 8.87 1.69 -1.57
N SER A 131 8.18 2.18 -2.61
CA SER A 131 8.53 3.45 -3.25
C SER A 131 8.28 4.66 -2.34
N THR A 132 7.17 4.65 -1.57
CA THR A 132 6.85 5.71 -0.62
C THR A 132 7.88 5.79 0.49
N GLU A 133 8.22 4.67 1.12
CA GLU A 133 9.17 4.63 2.23
C GLU A 133 10.61 4.93 1.77
N LEU A 134 11.00 4.51 0.56
CA LEU A 134 12.28 4.88 -0.01
C LEU A 134 12.37 6.39 -0.30
N LEU A 135 11.32 6.99 -0.87
CA LEU A 135 11.30 8.43 -1.13
C LEU A 135 11.31 9.25 0.17
N LYS A 136 10.58 8.82 1.20
CA LYS A 136 10.62 9.42 2.53
C LYS A 136 12.01 9.34 3.16
N LYS A 137 12.66 8.17 3.09
CA LYS A 137 14.03 8.00 3.57
C LYS A 137 14.99 8.97 2.86
N ILE A 138 14.91 9.09 1.53
CA ILE A 138 15.75 10.05 0.79
C ILE A 138 15.49 11.47 1.26
N ALA A 139 14.23 11.84 1.51
CA ALA A 139 13.88 13.15 2.05
C ALA A 139 14.51 13.37 3.43
N TYR A 140 14.34 12.46 4.38
CA TYR A 140 14.92 12.54 5.73
C TYR A 140 16.45 12.61 5.72
N ASP A 141 17.11 11.76 4.94
CA ASP A 141 18.58 11.75 4.82
C ASP A 141 19.13 13.11 4.30
N ASN A 142 18.28 13.89 3.64
CA ASN A 142 18.62 15.20 3.08
C ASN A 142 17.96 16.38 3.84
N ASN A 143 17.53 16.15 5.08
CA ASN A 143 16.93 17.15 5.97
C ASN A 143 15.62 17.78 5.42
N ILE A 144 14.87 17.04 4.64
CA ILE A 144 13.52 17.38 4.18
C ILE A 144 12.55 16.51 4.98
N ILE A 145 11.65 17.12 5.75
CA ILE A 145 10.76 16.41 6.66
C ILE A 145 9.43 16.13 5.95
N PRO A 146 9.11 14.86 5.59
CA PRO A 146 7.80 14.52 5.07
C PRO A 146 6.76 14.51 6.19
N SER A 147 5.50 14.84 5.85
CA SER A 147 4.39 14.63 6.78
C SER A 147 4.12 13.14 6.99
N GLU A 148 4.02 12.72 8.27
CA GLU A 148 3.92 11.30 8.64
C GLU A 148 2.67 10.98 9.43
N HIS A 149 1.90 9.99 8.97
CA HIS A 149 0.75 9.52 9.77
C HIS A 149 1.16 8.66 10.98
N ASN A 150 2.31 7.97 10.95
CA ASN A 150 2.84 7.16 12.05
C ASN A 150 1.85 6.12 12.62
N LEU A 151 0.92 5.63 11.79
CA LEU A 151 -0.07 4.63 12.16
C LEU A 151 0.42 3.26 11.70
N GLU A 152 0.99 2.50 12.62
CA GLU A 152 1.61 1.19 12.33
C GLU A 152 0.63 0.24 11.62
N GLY A 153 1.06 -0.29 10.47
CA GLY A 153 0.29 -1.24 9.66
C GLY A 153 -0.90 -0.63 8.90
N MET A 154 -1.04 0.70 8.87
CA MET A 154 -2.01 1.36 7.99
C MET A 154 -1.38 1.61 6.62
N GLN A 155 -2.18 1.44 5.57
CA GLN A 155 -1.77 1.64 4.19
C GLN A 155 -2.63 2.71 3.51
N GLY A 156 -2.14 3.25 2.40
CA GLY A 156 -2.83 4.27 1.62
C GLY A 156 -4.15 3.84 0.94
N ASN A 157 -4.61 2.60 1.14
CA ASN A 157 -5.91 2.14 0.67
C ASN A 157 -7.08 2.73 1.46
N ALA A 158 -6.85 3.12 2.73
CA ALA A 158 -7.85 3.80 3.55
C ALA A 158 -7.90 5.28 3.16
N GLU A 159 -8.89 5.69 2.42
CA GLU A 159 -9.05 6.99 1.73
C GLU A 159 -8.72 8.21 2.61
N PHE A 160 -9.14 8.21 3.88
CA PHE A 160 -8.93 9.34 4.78
C PHE A 160 -7.48 9.46 5.26
N ILE A 161 -6.69 8.38 5.26
CA ILE A 161 -5.31 8.40 5.75
C ILE A 161 -4.44 9.36 4.92
N PRO A 162 -4.28 9.22 3.59
CA PRO A 162 -3.49 10.17 2.80
C PRO A 162 -4.08 11.60 2.82
N ILE A 163 -5.42 11.73 2.88
CA ILE A 163 -6.07 13.03 2.96
C ILE A 163 -5.66 13.76 4.26
N LEU A 164 -5.79 13.10 5.42
CA LEU A 164 -5.44 13.69 6.71
C LEU A 164 -3.92 13.84 6.86
N GLN A 165 -3.13 12.86 6.42
CA GLN A 165 -1.66 12.95 6.44
C GLN A 165 -1.15 14.19 5.71
N SER A 166 -1.75 14.56 4.58
CA SER A 166 -1.36 15.76 3.83
C SER A 166 -1.46 17.08 4.63
N ARG A 167 -2.20 17.07 5.73
CA ARG A 167 -2.47 18.21 6.61
C ARG A 167 -1.57 18.28 7.84
N LEU A 168 -0.92 17.18 8.19
CA LEU A 168 0.08 17.15 9.25
C LEU A 168 1.31 17.96 8.87
N ASP A 169 2.05 18.44 9.84
CA ASP A 169 3.24 19.25 9.62
C ASP A 169 4.35 18.50 8.84
N GLY A 170 5.26 19.25 8.27
CA GLY A 170 6.36 18.79 7.43
C GLY A 170 6.65 19.73 6.27
N ASP A 171 7.77 19.54 5.60
CA ASP A 171 8.20 20.34 4.44
C ASP A 171 7.51 19.88 3.15
N VAL A 172 7.20 18.58 3.06
CA VAL A 172 6.59 17.94 1.89
C VAL A 172 5.56 16.89 2.30
N GLY A 173 4.56 16.63 1.45
CA GLY A 173 3.67 15.48 1.55
C GLY A 173 4.14 14.38 0.62
N ILE A 174 4.52 13.21 1.15
CA ILE A 174 4.81 12.00 0.35
C ILE A 174 3.76 10.96 0.73
N LEU A 175 2.81 10.72 -0.17
CA LEU A 175 1.59 9.97 0.13
C LEU A 175 1.49 8.67 -0.67
N GLU A 176 1.30 7.56 0.03
CA GLU A 176 0.83 6.34 -0.62
C GLU A 176 -0.67 6.49 -0.94
N ILE A 177 -1.06 6.32 -2.21
CA ILE A 177 -2.44 6.45 -2.67
C ILE A 177 -2.90 5.11 -3.23
N GLY A 178 -3.73 4.42 -2.48
CA GLY A 178 -4.32 3.13 -2.81
C GLY A 178 -5.83 3.20 -3.05
N THR A 179 -6.42 2.03 -3.33
CA THR A 179 -7.87 1.83 -3.45
C THR A 179 -8.21 0.37 -3.24
N PHE A 180 -9.38 0.09 -2.70
CA PHE A 180 -10.02 -1.23 -2.68
C PHE A 180 -10.87 -1.48 -3.95
N GLY A 181 -10.52 -0.87 -5.08
CA GLY A 181 -11.28 -0.99 -6.32
C GLY A 181 -12.58 -0.18 -6.34
N VAL A 182 -12.77 0.78 -5.45
CA VAL A 182 -14.00 1.57 -5.38
C VAL A 182 -13.92 2.77 -6.32
N PRO A 183 -14.80 2.89 -7.34
CA PRO A 183 -14.83 4.05 -8.22
C PRO A 183 -15.00 5.36 -7.45
N GLY A 184 -14.23 6.37 -7.82
CA GLY A 184 -14.22 7.69 -7.18
C GLY A 184 -13.34 7.79 -5.93
N SER A 185 -12.78 6.69 -5.42
CA SER A 185 -11.94 6.72 -4.21
C SER A 185 -10.62 7.47 -4.41
N ILE A 186 -9.91 7.18 -5.49
CA ILE A 186 -8.66 7.88 -5.81
C ILE A 186 -8.93 9.34 -6.18
N LYS A 187 -10.02 9.59 -6.90
CA LYS A 187 -10.44 10.95 -7.22
C LYS A 187 -10.69 11.80 -5.96
N ARG A 188 -11.40 11.25 -4.95
CA ARG A 188 -11.61 11.95 -3.68
C ARG A 188 -10.30 12.28 -2.97
N ILE A 189 -9.33 11.35 -2.98
CA ILE A 189 -8.01 11.65 -2.42
C ILE A 189 -7.36 12.79 -3.20
N ALA A 190 -7.25 12.68 -4.52
CA ALA A 190 -6.60 13.65 -5.38
C ALA A 190 -7.20 15.06 -5.26
N ASP A 191 -8.53 15.15 -5.23
CA ASP A 191 -9.27 16.43 -5.08
C ASP A 191 -9.02 17.10 -3.70
N ASN A 192 -8.64 16.32 -2.68
CA ASN A 192 -8.45 16.83 -1.31
C ASN A 192 -7.00 17.05 -0.89
N VAL A 193 -6.02 16.48 -1.59
CA VAL A 193 -4.60 16.60 -1.20
C VAL A 193 -3.81 17.59 -2.05
N ASP A 194 -4.40 18.14 -3.12
CA ASP A 194 -3.76 19.05 -4.07
C ASP A 194 -2.44 18.48 -4.62
N LEU A 195 -2.53 17.33 -5.29
CA LEU A 195 -1.37 16.67 -5.90
C LEU A 195 -0.68 17.60 -6.91
N GLN A 196 0.63 17.75 -6.79
CA GLN A 196 1.46 18.47 -7.77
C GLN A 196 2.32 17.52 -8.60
N TYR A 197 2.68 16.38 -8.01
CA TYR A 197 3.54 15.36 -8.61
C TYR A 197 2.98 13.98 -8.31
N GLY A 198 3.26 13.02 -9.19
CA GLY A 198 2.87 11.65 -8.95
C GLY A 198 3.73 10.61 -9.62
N LEU A 199 3.74 9.40 -9.05
CA LEU A 199 4.36 8.20 -9.60
C LEU A 199 3.32 7.09 -9.73
N ILE A 200 3.22 6.47 -10.91
CA ILE A 200 2.49 5.22 -11.11
C ILE A 200 3.48 4.09 -11.37
N THR A 201 3.53 3.11 -10.45
CA THR A 201 4.48 2.00 -10.52
C THR A 201 4.09 0.95 -11.55
N ASN A 202 2.86 0.42 -11.47
CA ASN A 202 2.27 -0.56 -12.39
C ASN A 202 0.76 -0.67 -12.17
N ILE A 203 0.03 -1.24 -13.15
CA ILE A 203 -1.39 -1.57 -13.06
C ILE A 203 -1.58 -3.01 -13.54
N THR A 204 -1.87 -3.93 -12.61
CA THR A 204 -2.16 -5.35 -12.82
C THR A 204 -3.47 -5.70 -12.13
N GLU A 205 -3.98 -6.90 -12.31
CA GLU A 205 -5.24 -7.33 -11.70
C GLU A 205 -5.15 -7.35 -10.18
N ASP A 206 -6.12 -6.71 -9.52
CA ASP A 206 -6.25 -6.65 -8.07
C ASP A 206 -7.62 -6.09 -7.68
N HIS A 207 -8.13 -6.43 -6.49
CA HIS A 207 -9.40 -5.92 -5.94
C HIS A 207 -10.60 -6.03 -6.90
N LEU A 208 -10.72 -7.14 -7.63
CA LEU A 208 -11.77 -7.33 -8.65
C LEU A 208 -13.16 -7.66 -8.06
N ASN A 209 -13.26 -7.97 -6.77
CA ASN A 209 -14.51 -8.38 -6.11
C ASN A 209 -15.67 -7.38 -6.26
N ASN A 210 -15.35 -6.09 -6.39
CA ASN A 210 -16.33 -5.00 -6.49
C ASN A 210 -16.46 -4.46 -7.93
N LEU A 211 -15.79 -5.08 -8.91
CA LEU A 211 -15.64 -4.57 -10.26
C LEU A 211 -16.03 -5.62 -11.29
N SER A 212 -16.40 -5.18 -12.48
CA SER A 212 -16.74 -6.08 -13.61
C SER A 212 -15.49 -6.68 -14.29
N GLY A 213 -14.28 -6.33 -13.84
CA GLY A 213 -13.01 -6.86 -14.33
C GLY A 213 -11.89 -5.84 -14.40
N PHE A 214 -10.77 -6.28 -14.97
CA PHE A 214 -9.52 -5.51 -15.02
C PHE A 214 -9.64 -4.11 -15.62
N LEU A 215 -10.42 -3.94 -16.70
CA LEU A 215 -10.54 -2.63 -17.35
C LEU A 215 -11.25 -1.60 -16.47
N GLU A 216 -12.16 -2.03 -15.61
CA GLU A 216 -12.81 -1.14 -14.64
C GLU A 216 -11.83 -0.76 -13.53
N TYR A 217 -11.04 -1.71 -13.02
CA TYR A 217 -9.95 -1.42 -12.08
C TYR A 217 -8.93 -0.45 -12.66
N ALA A 218 -8.53 -0.63 -13.93
CA ALA A 218 -7.64 0.27 -14.62
C ALA A 218 -8.20 1.71 -14.70
N LYS A 219 -9.53 1.87 -14.92
CA LYS A 219 -10.18 3.18 -14.88
C LYS A 219 -10.14 3.83 -13.51
N VAL A 220 -10.36 3.06 -12.42
CA VAL A 220 -10.21 3.58 -11.06
C VAL A 220 -8.79 4.07 -10.82
N LYS A 221 -7.77 3.33 -11.28
CA LYS A 221 -6.37 3.80 -11.24
C LYS A 221 -6.14 5.04 -12.12
N GLY A 222 -6.86 5.17 -13.23
CA GLY A 222 -6.84 6.34 -14.11
C GLY A 222 -7.30 7.65 -13.43
N GLU A 223 -8.10 7.57 -12.37
CA GLU A 223 -8.51 8.73 -11.56
C GLU A 223 -7.30 9.48 -10.97
N PHE A 224 -6.19 8.79 -10.73
CA PHE A 224 -4.94 9.42 -10.31
C PHE A 224 -4.33 10.31 -11.41
N ILE A 225 -4.38 9.86 -12.66
CA ILE A 225 -3.95 10.64 -13.83
C ILE A 225 -4.83 11.89 -13.98
N GLU A 226 -6.15 11.75 -13.78
CA GLU A 226 -7.08 12.86 -13.84
C GLU A 226 -6.83 13.87 -12.71
N GLY A 227 -6.47 13.41 -11.51
CA GLY A 227 -6.12 14.27 -10.38
C GLY A 227 -4.82 15.07 -10.57
N LEU A 228 -3.98 14.67 -11.54
CA LEU A 228 -2.72 15.33 -11.89
C LEU A 228 -2.79 16.15 -13.18
N ARG A 229 -3.99 16.46 -13.70
CA ARG A 229 -4.11 17.26 -14.94
C ARG A 229 -3.32 18.57 -14.84
N GLY A 230 -2.53 18.87 -15.88
CA GLY A 230 -1.66 20.05 -15.96
C GLY A 230 -0.47 20.02 -15.00
N LYS A 231 -0.23 18.93 -14.29
CA LYS A 231 0.86 18.74 -13.32
C LYS A 231 1.94 17.80 -13.89
N GLN A 232 2.78 17.24 -13.04
CA GLN A 232 3.85 16.32 -13.45
C GLN A 232 3.57 14.88 -12.99
N ILE A 233 3.75 13.92 -13.91
CA ILE A 233 3.57 12.49 -13.62
C ILE A 233 4.76 11.67 -14.09
N ILE A 234 5.24 10.78 -13.23
CA ILE A 234 6.30 9.80 -13.52
C ILE A 234 5.63 8.44 -13.76
N VAL A 235 5.96 7.79 -14.87
CA VAL A 235 5.27 6.56 -15.27
C VAL A 235 6.21 5.48 -15.76
N ASN A 236 5.89 4.25 -15.38
CA ASN A 236 6.51 3.04 -15.89
C ASN A 236 6.01 2.76 -17.32
N ALA A 237 6.85 3.03 -18.31
CA ALA A 237 6.54 2.82 -19.72
C ALA A 237 6.56 1.35 -20.17
N ASN A 238 7.05 0.42 -19.34
CA ASN A 238 6.88 -1.02 -19.58
C ASN A 238 5.45 -1.50 -19.31
N ASP A 239 4.58 -0.69 -18.68
CA ASP A 239 3.19 -1.07 -18.41
C ASP A 239 2.25 -0.52 -19.50
N PRO A 240 1.66 -1.40 -20.35
CA PRO A 240 0.77 -0.97 -21.43
C PRO A 240 -0.51 -0.30 -20.92
N THR A 241 -0.97 -0.64 -19.71
CA THR A 241 -2.20 -0.08 -19.14
C THR A 241 -2.00 1.39 -18.79
N ILE A 242 -0.86 1.75 -18.17
CA ILE A 242 -0.52 3.14 -17.84
C ILE A 242 -0.44 3.98 -19.12
N MET A 243 0.30 3.49 -20.12
CA MET A 243 0.48 4.22 -21.38
C MET A 243 -0.83 4.38 -22.14
N GLY A 244 -1.69 3.36 -22.09
CA GLY A 244 -3.03 3.43 -22.67
C GLY A 244 -3.94 4.44 -21.96
N LEU A 245 -3.93 4.47 -20.63
CA LEU A 245 -4.71 5.44 -19.84
C LEU A 245 -4.27 6.87 -20.08
N LEU A 246 -2.96 7.16 -20.15
CA LEU A 246 -2.45 8.51 -20.48
C LEU A 246 -2.99 9.01 -21.82
N ARG A 247 -3.01 8.13 -22.84
CA ARG A 247 -3.57 8.44 -24.16
C ARG A 247 -5.08 8.68 -24.09
N ASP A 248 -5.83 7.73 -23.49
CA ASP A 248 -7.30 7.74 -23.53
C ASP A 248 -7.89 8.87 -22.69
N LEU A 249 -7.20 9.27 -21.61
CA LEU A 249 -7.57 10.42 -20.78
C LEU A 249 -7.07 11.75 -21.36
N ASN A 250 -6.33 11.74 -22.49
CA ASN A 250 -5.71 12.93 -23.09
C ASN A 250 -4.98 13.76 -22.04
N TYR A 251 -4.02 13.11 -21.32
CA TYR A 251 -3.28 13.79 -20.27
C TYR A 251 -2.49 14.98 -20.82
N ASP A 252 -2.63 16.13 -20.18
CA ASP A 252 -2.14 17.44 -20.64
C ASP A 252 -0.99 18.00 -19.77
N GLY A 253 -0.54 17.25 -18.75
CA GLY A 253 0.60 17.61 -17.91
C GLY A 253 1.94 17.12 -18.46
N GLN A 254 3.00 17.36 -17.69
CA GLN A 254 4.34 16.84 -18.00
C GLN A 254 4.42 15.35 -17.65
N VAL A 255 4.78 14.53 -18.64
CA VAL A 255 5.00 13.09 -18.45
C VAL A 255 6.49 12.80 -18.48
N ILE A 256 7.01 12.22 -17.40
CA ILE A 256 8.37 11.68 -17.34
C ILE A 256 8.26 10.16 -17.40
N THR A 257 8.91 9.56 -18.38
CA THR A 257 8.82 8.14 -18.63
C THR A 257 10.09 7.41 -18.23
N PHE A 258 9.93 6.21 -17.67
CA PHE A 258 11.05 5.31 -17.48
C PHE A 258 10.72 3.88 -17.92
N ARG A 259 11.75 3.14 -18.30
CA ARG A 259 11.66 1.71 -18.56
C ARG A 259 12.84 0.95 -17.99
N VAL A 260 12.65 -0.33 -17.79
CA VAL A 260 13.68 -1.29 -17.40
C VAL A 260 13.92 -2.23 -18.58
N GLU A 261 15.17 -2.44 -18.94
CA GLU A 261 15.60 -3.41 -19.94
C GLU A 261 16.31 -4.57 -19.24
N GLY A 262 15.65 -5.71 -19.18
CA GLY A 262 16.15 -6.90 -18.51
C GLY A 262 15.80 -8.18 -19.27
N PRO A 263 16.25 -9.33 -18.77
CA PRO A 263 15.89 -10.63 -19.36
C PRO A 263 14.37 -10.84 -19.24
N SER A 264 13.78 -11.34 -20.32
CA SER A 264 12.35 -11.69 -20.29
C SER A 264 12.12 -12.94 -19.45
N ILE A 265 11.06 -12.91 -18.63
CA ILE A 265 10.58 -14.07 -17.87
C ILE A 265 9.52 -14.88 -18.63
N GLY A 266 9.15 -14.44 -19.83
CA GLY A 266 8.14 -15.08 -20.67
C GLY A 266 7.31 -14.08 -21.46
N THR A 267 6.23 -14.58 -22.05
CA THR A 267 5.21 -13.77 -22.73
C THR A 267 3.85 -14.16 -22.19
N SER A 268 3.07 -13.18 -21.77
CA SER A 268 1.72 -13.41 -21.28
C SER A 268 0.71 -12.45 -21.93
N PRO A 269 -0.55 -12.88 -22.07
CA PRO A 269 -1.61 -12.02 -22.56
C PRO A 269 -2.00 -10.98 -21.49
N LYS A 270 -2.23 -9.74 -21.90
CA LYS A 270 -2.77 -8.67 -21.06
C LYS A 270 -3.87 -7.93 -21.82
N LYS A 271 -4.92 -7.50 -21.13
CA LYS A 271 -5.96 -6.65 -21.72
C LYS A 271 -5.43 -5.23 -21.87
N CYS A 272 -5.47 -4.74 -23.10
CA CYS A 272 -5.24 -3.32 -23.38
C CYS A 272 -6.49 -2.50 -23.01
N VAL A 273 -6.31 -1.24 -22.60
CA VAL A 273 -7.44 -0.33 -22.30
C VAL A 273 -8.41 -0.16 -23.47
N CYS A 274 -7.98 -0.38 -24.72
CA CYS A 274 -8.85 -0.39 -25.91
C CYS A 274 -9.75 -1.64 -26.04
N GLY A 275 -9.62 -2.63 -25.14
CA GLY A 275 -10.34 -3.89 -25.15
C GLY A 275 -9.64 -5.06 -25.85
N GLU A 276 -8.61 -4.81 -26.67
CA GLU A 276 -7.82 -5.86 -27.31
C GLU A 276 -6.96 -6.64 -26.30
N THR A 277 -6.70 -7.93 -26.60
CA THR A 277 -5.70 -8.69 -25.88
C THR A 277 -4.37 -8.56 -26.61
N ILE A 278 -3.30 -8.22 -25.88
CA ILE A 278 -1.95 -8.05 -26.40
C ILE A 278 -0.99 -9.01 -25.69
N ASP A 279 0.04 -9.45 -26.39
CA ASP A 279 1.14 -10.20 -25.80
C ASP A 279 2.17 -9.22 -25.24
N VAL A 280 2.46 -9.35 -23.95
CA VAL A 280 3.52 -8.62 -23.27
C VAL A 280 4.71 -9.54 -23.11
N ARG A 281 5.87 -9.18 -23.71
CA ARG A 281 7.15 -9.83 -23.40
C ARG A 281 7.61 -9.32 -22.04
N GLU A 282 7.28 -10.07 -21.01
CA GLU A 282 7.43 -9.66 -19.63
C GLU A 282 8.89 -9.58 -19.16
N ILE A 283 9.21 -8.54 -18.42
CA ILE A 283 10.40 -8.40 -17.58
C ILE A 283 10.01 -8.66 -16.12
N ILE A 284 8.84 -8.17 -15.72
CA ILE A 284 8.10 -8.55 -14.52
C ILE A 284 6.65 -8.83 -14.93
N SER A 285 5.90 -9.52 -14.07
CA SER A 285 4.50 -9.87 -14.37
C SER A 285 3.68 -8.65 -14.80
N GLY A 286 3.09 -8.71 -15.98
CA GLY A 286 2.25 -7.67 -16.57
C GLY A 286 2.98 -6.46 -17.14
N SER A 287 4.32 -6.40 -17.07
CA SER A 287 5.12 -5.26 -17.56
C SER A 287 6.35 -5.72 -18.36
N GLY A 288 6.58 -5.08 -19.50
CA GLY A 288 7.68 -5.44 -20.39
C GLY A 288 7.60 -4.73 -21.74
N PHE A 289 7.89 -5.46 -22.83
CA PHE A 289 7.78 -4.93 -24.18
C PHE A 289 6.48 -5.39 -24.83
N TYR A 290 5.76 -4.47 -25.45
CA TYR A 290 4.43 -4.70 -26.00
C TYR A 290 4.16 -3.88 -27.24
N PHE A 291 3.16 -4.34 -28.00
CA PHE A 291 2.57 -3.63 -29.13
C PHE A 291 1.07 -3.94 -29.19
N CYS A 292 0.25 -2.90 -29.38
CA CYS A 292 -1.18 -3.03 -29.59
C CYS A 292 -1.58 -2.41 -30.94
N LYS A 293 -2.56 -3.05 -31.62
CA LYS A 293 -3.15 -2.53 -32.85
C LYS A 293 -3.76 -1.12 -32.70
N CYS A 294 -4.12 -0.72 -31.49
CA CYS A 294 -4.59 0.65 -31.19
C CYS A 294 -3.47 1.69 -31.21
N GLY A 295 -2.22 1.30 -31.48
CA GLY A 295 -1.07 2.18 -31.64
C GLY A 295 -0.21 2.35 -30.39
N ILE A 296 -0.59 1.82 -29.21
CA ILE A 296 0.31 1.86 -28.06
C ILE A 296 1.42 0.81 -28.22
N THR A 297 2.62 1.21 -27.90
CA THR A 297 3.80 0.36 -27.86
C THR A 297 4.72 0.84 -26.76
N THR A 298 5.66 0.01 -26.32
CA THR A 298 6.71 0.48 -25.40
C THR A 298 7.48 1.63 -26.03
N PRO A 299 7.42 2.85 -25.50
CA PRO A 299 8.02 4.03 -26.13
C PRO A 299 9.53 4.13 -25.87
N GLN A 300 10.19 5.04 -26.56
CA GLN A 300 11.43 5.61 -26.06
C GLN A 300 11.12 6.41 -24.79
N THR A 301 12.04 6.38 -23.83
CA THR A 301 11.83 6.94 -22.48
C THR A 301 12.95 7.88 -22.09
N ASP A 302 12.64 8.77 -21.14
CA ASP A 302 13.60 9.73 -20.59
C ASP A 302 14.67 9.03 -19.74
N TYR A 303 14.26 7.95 -19.04
CA TYR A 303 15.13 7.16 -18.18
C TYR A 303 15.10 5.68 -18.57
N ILE A 304 16.28 5.04 -18.61
CA ILE A 304 16.40 3.63 -18.99
C ILE A 304 17.34 2.91 -18.04
N ALA A 305 16.83 1.92 -17.31
CA ALA A 305 17.66 1.01 -16.52
C ALA A 305 18.13 -0.17 -17.39
N THR A 306 19.42 -0.44 -17.39
CA THR A 306 20.05 -1.53 -18.16
C THR A 306 21.14 -2.22 -17.34
N ASN A 307 21.76 -3.27 -17.90
CA ASN A 307 22.88 -3.97 -17.27
C ASN A 307 22.58 -4.40 -15.81
N ILE A 308 21.37 -4.96 -15.62
CA ILE A 308 20.86 -5.30 -14.29
C ILE A 308 21.58 -6.53 -13.76
N ASP A 309 22.39 -6.36 -12.74
CA ASP A 309 23.07 -7.39 -11.98
C ASP A 309 22.37 -7.56 -10.61
N LEU A 310 21.43 -8.50 -10.54
CA LEU A 310 20.67 -8.75 -9.31
C LEU A 310 21.54 -9.43 -8.23
N ASP A 311 22.60 -10.14 -8.59
CA ASP A 311 23.46 -10.83 -7.63
C ASP A 311 24.34 -9.82 -6.89
N ASN A 312 24.84 -8.80 -7.58
CA ASN A 312 25.57 -7.68 -7.00
C ASN A 312 24.68 -6.48 -6.66
N LYS A 313 23.36 -6.56 -6.90
CA LYS A 313 22.36 -5.53 -6.61
C LYS A 313 22.68 -4.18 -7.25
N LYS A 314 23.14 -4.18 -8.51
CA LYS A 314 23.54 -3.00 -9.28
C LYS A 314 22.88 -2.96 -10.64
N PHE A 315 22.73 -1.75 -11.17
CA PHE A 315 22.32 -1.53 -12.54
C PHE A 315 22.82 -0.17 -13.06
N ASP A 316 22.86 -0.02 -14.38
CA ASP A 316 23.12 1.26 -15.04
C ASP A 316 21.79 1.99 -15.27
N LEU A 317 21.70 3.28 -14.92
CA LEU A 317 20.57 4.14 -15.25
C LEU A 317 21.01 5.26 -16.20
N PHE A 318 20.48 5.25 -17.42
CA PHE A 318 20.58 6.36 -18.34
C PHE A 318 19.54 7.41 -17.96
N THR A 319 19.98 8.65 -17.78
CA THR A 319 19.18 9.83 -17.43
C THR A 319 19.34 10.88 -18.52
N PRO A 320 18.52 11.95 -18.55
CA PRO A 320 18.72 13.07 -19.47
C PRO A 320 20.10 13.73 -19.36
N SER A 321 20.75 13.65 -18.19
CA SER A 321 22.06 14.26 -17.92
C SER A 321 23.24 13.30 -18.13
N GLY A 322 22.99 12.03 -18.44
CA GLY A 322 24.04 11.03 -18.64
C GLY A 322 23.78 9.72 -17.91
N LYS A 323 24.77 8.84 -17.91
CA LYS A 323 24.68 7.53 -17.27
C LYS A 323 25.17 7.59 -15.82
N ILE A 324 24.45 6.97 -14.91
CA ILE A 324 24.84 6.73 -13.51
C ILE A 324 24.78 5.24 -13.18
N GLU A 325 25.64 4.77 -12.28
CA GLU A 325 25.56 3.43 -11.70
C GLU A 325 24.75 3.50 -10.41
N VAL A 326 23.80 2.60 -10.25
CA VAL A 326 22.93 2.51 -9.06
C VAL A 326 23.25 1.24 -8.31
N GLU A 327 23.58 1.37 -7.02
CA GLU A 327 23.70 0.27 -6.07
C GLU A 327 22.52 0.30 -5.11
N MET A 328 21.85 -0.83 -4.89
CA MET A 328 20.70 -0.94 -3.97
C MET A 328 20.89 -2.14 -3.04
N GLN A 329 20.16 -2.19 -1.91
CA GLN A 329 20.17 -3.35 -1.03
C GLN A 329 18.98 -4.29 -1.25
N LEU A 330 17.98 -3.84 -2.00
CA LEU A 330 16.75 -4.57 -2.26
C LEU A 330 16.96 -5.73 -3.24
N ASP A 331 16.28 -6.83 -3.02
CA ASP A 331 16.29 -8.00 -3.89
C ASP A 331 15.17 -7.95 -4.93
N GLY A 332 15.42 -8.56 -6.08
CA GLY A 332 14.44 -8.74 -7.15
C GLY A 332 14.33 -7.57 -8.13
N ILE A 333 14.07 -7.91 -9.40
CA ILE A 333 14.00 -6.94 -10.51
C ILE A 333 12.84 -5.94 -10.35
N HIS A 334 11.77 -6.29 -9.64
CA HIS A 334 10.66 -5.36 -9.35
C HIS A 334 11.12 -4.16 -8.52
N ASN A 335 12.14 -4.35 -7.66
CA ASN A 335 12.72 -3.24 -6.91
C ASN A 335 13.59 -2.33 -7.77
N VAL A 336 14.13 -2.80 -8.90
CA VAL A 336 14.75 -1.90 -9.90
C VAL A 336 13.71 -0.90 -10.42
N TYR A 337 12.48 -1.34 -10.74
CA TYR A 337 11.39 -0.44 -11.14
C TYR A 337 11.05 0.58 -10.04
N ASN A 338 10.92 0.12 -8.79
CA ASN A 338 10.62 0.99 -7.65
C ASN A 338 11.73 2.05 -7.46
N VAL A 339 12.99 1.61 -7.47
CA VAL A 339 14.17 2.48 -7.29
C VAL A 339 14.28 3.50 -8.40
N VAL A 340 14.11 3.11 -9.67
CA VAL A 340 14.15 4.05 -10.81
C VAL A 340 13.06 5.12 -10.68
N GLY A 341 11.81 4.72 -10.41
CA GLY A 341 10.72 5.67 -10.19
C GLY A 341 11.00 6.66 -9.05
N VAL A 342 11.62 6.17 -7.97
CA VAL A 342 11.97 7.00 -6.81
C VAL A 342 13.17 7.90 -7.07
N ILE A 343 14.19 7.45 -7.84
CA ILE A 343 15.32 8.34 -8.26
C ILE A 343 14.77 9.55 -9.00
N ILE A 344 13.86 9.31 -9.95
CA ILE A 344 13.23 10.38 -10.72
C ILE A 344 12.42 11.29 -9.79
N ALA A 345 11.61 10.71 -8.90
CA ALA A 345 10.82 11.48 -7.94
C ALA A 345 11.70 12.35 -7.02
N ALA A 346 12.79 11.82 -6.49
CA ALA A 346 13.70 12.57 -5.64
C ALA A 346 14.43 13.69 -6.40
N HIS A 347 14.80 13.45 -7.66
CA HIS A 347 15.44 14.46 -8.50
C HIS A 347 14.46 15.58 -8.88
N GLU A 348 13.27 15.25 -9.37
CA GLU A 348 12.31 16.19 -9.92
C GLU A 348 11.48 16.92 -8.84
N PHE A 349 11.09 16.21 -7.78
CA PHE A 349 10.21 16.76 -6.73
C PHE A 349 11.00 17.32 -5.55
N LEU A 350 12.01 16.58 -5.03
CA LEU A 350 12.82 17.04 -3.91
C LEU A 350 14.00 17.92 -4.36
N ASN A 351 14.22 18.06 -5.68
CA ASN A 351 15.30 18.83 -6.29
C ASN A 351 16.69 18.45 -5.74
N LEU A 352 16.93 17.12 -5.64
CA LEU A 352 18.18 16.56 -5.14
C LEU A 352 19.10 16.13 -6.28
N ASP A 353 20.41 16.31 -6.08
CA ASP A 353 21.43 15.76 -6.97
C ASP A 353 21.50 14.23 -6.85
N TYR A 354 21.87 13.54 -7.95
CA TYR A 354 21.94 12.08 -7.98
C TYR A 354 22.85 11.49 -6.90
N ASP A 355 23.98 12.10 -6.57
CA ASP A 355 24.90 11.60 -5.55
C ASP A 355 24.22 11.48 -4.17
N LYS A 356 23.41 12.46 -3.79
CA LYS A 356 22.64 12.45 -2.54
C LYS A 356 21.58 11.35 -2.55
N ILE A 357 20.88 11.20 -3.68
CA ILE A 357 19.85 10.18 -3.86
C ILE A 357 20.47 8.78 -3.77
N LEU A 358 21.57 8.54 -4.47
CA LEU A 358 22.25 7.24 -4.52
C LEU A 358 22.79 6.82 -3.14
N ASN A 359 23.33 7.75 -2.35
CA ASN A 359 23.79 7.49 -0.99
C ASN A 359 22.65 6.98 -0.08
N SER A 360 21.46 7.55 -0.20
CA SER A 360 20.29 7.10 0.56
C SER A 360 19.80 5.73 0.10
N ILE A 361 19.77 5.48 -1.21
CA ILE A 361 19.37 4.19 -1.79
C ILE A 361 20.29 3.06 -1.34
N ALA A 362 21.62 3.28 -1.36
CA ALA A 362 22.61 2.30 -0.94
C ALA A 362 22.47 1.86 0.52
N SER A 363 21.80 2.64 1.36
CA SER A 363 21.54 2.34 2.76
C SER A 363 20.12 1.85 3.07
N PHE A 364 19.22 1.81 2.08
CA PHE A 364 17.84 1.39 2.26
C PHE A 364 17.70 -0.13 2.18
N THR A 365 17.43 -0.78 3.31
CA THR A 365 17.37 -2.25 3.41
C THR A 365 15.98 -2.85 3.16
N GLY A 366 14.98 -2.00 2.85
CA GLY A 366 13.61 -2.44 2.56
C GLY A 366 12.59 -2.00 3.60
N VAL A 367 11.39 -2.51 3.46
CA VAL A 367 10.22 -2.20 4.30
C VAL A 367 9.78 -3.47 5.03
N SER A 368 9.36 -3.32 6.27
CA SER A 368 8.81 -4.42 7.06
C SER A 368 7.65 -5.09 6.33
N GLY A 369 7.69 -6.43 6.25
CA GLY A 369 6.71 -7.23 5.53
C GLY A 369 6.89 -7.28 4.01
N ARG A 370 8.04 -6.87 3.49
CA ARG A 370 8.40 -6.96 2.07
C ARG A 370 9.72 -7.71 1.93
N MET A 371 9.67 -8.97 1.50
CA MET A 371 10.80 -9.89 1.43
C MET A 371 11.63 -9.92 2.75
N GLU A 372 10.95 -9.79 3.89
CA GLU A 372 11.57 -9.61 5.20
C GLU A 372 11.89 -10.96 5.84
N LYS A 373 13.16 -11.23 6.10
CA LYS A 373 13.56 -12.35 6.95
C LYS A 373 13.27 -11.98 8.41
N ILE A 374 12.33 -12.67 9.04
CA ILE A 374 11.90 -12.37 10.42
C ILE A 374 12.64 -13.23 11.46
N THR A 375 12.99 -14.47 11.13
CA THR A 375 13.65 -15.38 12.08
C THR A 375 14.31 -16.56 11.37
N THR A 376 15.05 -17.37 12.14
CA THR A 376 15.54 -18.69 11.75
C THR A 376 15.12 -19.70 12.81
N ILE A 377 14.32 -20.69 12.46
CA ILE A 377 13.82 -21.74 13.35
C ILE A 377 14.38 -23.08 12.88
N ASN A 378 15.04 -23.83 13.78
CA ASN A 378 15.67 -25.13 13.48
C ASN A 378 16.57 -25.10 12.21
N GLY A 379 17.30 -24.00 11.99
CA GLY A 379 18.18 -23.82 10.83
C GLY A 379 17.46 -23.43 9.54
N LYS A 380 16.13 -23.23 9.56
CA LYS A 380 15.33 -22.79 8.41
C LYS A 380 14.99 -21.31 8.53
N ASP A 381 15.28 -20.55 7.49
CA ASP A 381 14.93 -19.15 7.44
C ASP A 381 13.43 -18.98 7.15
N VAL A 382 12.76 -18.16 7.97
CA VAL A 382 11.37 -17.76 7.77
C VAL A 382 11.33 -16.32 7.27
N ILE A 383 10.79 -16.15 6.08
CA ILE A 383 10.71 -14.87 5.36
C ILE A 383 9.24 -14.57 5.09
N VAL A 384 8.81 -13.33 5.31
CA VAL A 384 7.44 -12.89 5.06
C VAL A 384 7.38 -11.91 3.90
N ASP A 385 6.32 -11.99 3.11
CA ASP A 385 6.01 -10.99 2.09
C ASP A 385 4.50 -10.74 1.99
N PHE A 386 4.14 -9.48 1.76
CA PHE A 386 2.74 -9.02 1.72
C PHE A 386 2.03 -9.34 0.40
N ALA A 387 2.72 -9.84 -0.62
CA ALA A 387 2.10 -10.12 -1.93
C ALA A 387 0.81 -10.94 -1.77
N HIS A 388 -0.29 -10.45 -2.34
CA HIS A 388 -1.64 -11.00 -2.18
C HIS A 388 -2.46 -11.00 -3.48
N ASN A 389 -1.87 -10.56 -4.60
CA ASN A 389 -2.47 -10.62 -5.93
C ASN A 389 -1.60 -11.45 -6.89
N PRO A 390 -2.15 -11.95 -8.02
CA PRO A 390 -1.45 -12.87 -8.92
C PRO A 390 -0.09 -12.36 -9.39
N ALA A 391 -0.03 -11.10 -9.85
CA ALA A 391 1.19 -10.50 -10.38
C ALA A 391 2.24 -10.28 -9.29
N GLY A 392 1.83 -9.85 -8.10
CA GLY A 392 2.71 -9.65 -6.94
C GLY A 392 3.31 -10.98 -6.49
N VAL A 393 2.49 -12.00 -6.29
CA VAL A 393 2.92 -13.35 -5.87
C VAL A 393 3.89 -13.96 -6.87
N LYS A 394 3.54 -13.94 -8.17
CA LYS A 394 4.42 -14.42 -9.24
C LYS A 394 5.78 -13.72 -9.24
N THR A 395 5.77 -12.39 -9.12
CA THR A 395 6.98 -11.57 -9.14
C THR A 395 7.89 -11.88 -7.94
N VAL A 396 7.34 -11.90 -6.74
CA VAL A 396 8.07 -12.13 -5.50
C VAL A 396 8.61 -13.56 -5.42
N LEU A 397 7.78 -14.57 -5.74
CA LEU A 397 8.23 -15.97 -5.72
C LEU A 397 9.27 -16.26 -6.82
N THR A 398 9.19 -15.60 -7.97
CA THR A 398 10.24 -15.68 -9.00
C THR A 398 11.58 -15.18 -8.45
N ALA A 399 11.57 -14.07 -7.70
CA ALA A 399 12.77 -13.55 -7.05
C ALA A 399 13.29 -14.52 -5.98
N PHE A 400 12.43 -15.06 -5.11
CA PHE A 400 12.82 -16.03 -4.08
C PHE A 400 13.39 -17.32 -4.68
N LYS A 401 12.74 -17.87 -5.72
CA LYS A 401 13.23 -19.08 -6.40
C LYS A 401 14.61 -18.86 -7.01
N LYS A 402 14.85 -17.67 -7.59
CA LYS A 402 16.16 -17.30 -8.13
C LYS A 402 17.23 -17.19 -7.03
N LEU A 403 16.88 -16.58 -5.88
CA LEU A 403 17.81 -16.35 -4.77
C LEU A 403 18.13 -17.63 -4.00
N PHE A 404 17.16 -18.52 -3.81
CA PHE A 404 17.26 -19.61 -2.84
C PHE A 404 17.12 -21.00 -3.46
N GLY A 405 16.67 -21.13 -4.69
CA GLY A 405 16.38 -22.40 -5.36
C GLY A 405 15.11 -23.04 -4.80
N ASP A 406 15.27 -24.09 -3.97
CA ASP A 406 14.14 -24.79 -3.36
C ASP A 406 13.55 -23.98 -2.19
N ILE A 407 12.24 -23.74 -2.27
CA ILE A 407 11.49 -23.01 -1.24
C ILE A 407 10.21 -23.77 -0.87
N THR A 408 9.80 -23.65 0.37
CA THR A 408 8.46 -24.02 0.86
C THR A 408 7.64 -22.74 1.04
N THR A 409 6.47 -22.66 0.40
CA THR A 409 5.61 -21.50 0.54
C THR A 409 4.41 -21.80 1.43
N VAL A 410 4.25 -21.02 2.50
CA VAL A 410 3.04 -20.94 3.32
C VAL A 410 2.19 -19.83 2.72
N ILE A 411 0.99 -20.16 2.22
CA ILE A 411 0.14 -19.21 1.50
C ILE A 411 -1.15 -18.89 2.26
N THR A 412 -1.42 -17.60 2.43
CA THR A 412 -2.70 -17.09 2.95
C THR A 412 -3.38 -16.27 1.85
N ILE A 413 -4.61 -16.65 1.46
CA ILE A 413 -5.39 -15.97 0.43
C ILE A 413 -6.50 -15.18 1.10
N SER A 414 -6.60 -13.88 0.80
CA SER A 414 -7.60 -12.95 1.34
C SER A 414 -8.90 -12.88 0.53
N SER A 415 -8.95 -13.56 -0.61
CA SER A 415 -10.07 -13.56 -1.56
C SER A 415 -10.43 -12.18 -2.16
N GLU A 416 -9.46 -11.27 -2.21
CA GLU A 416 -9.65 -9.94 -2.80
C GLU A 416 -9.48 -9.94 -4.33
N SER A 417 -8.74 -10.91 -4.87
CA SER A 417 -8.49 -11.02 -6.32
C SER A 417 -9.63 -11.67 -7.11
N GLY A 418 -10.71 -12.10 -6.42
CA GLY A 418 -11.79 -12.88 -7.02
C GLY A 418 -11.43 -14.34 -7.23
N GLU A 419 -12.40 -15.18 -7.60
CA GLU A 419 -12.22 -16.65 -7.69
C GLU A 419 -11.14 -17.04 -8.71
N GLU A 420 -11.10 -16.38 -9.87
CA GLU A 420 -10.09 -16.64 -10.92
C GLU A 420 -8.70 -16.18 -10.47
N GLY A 421 -8.60 -14.99 -9.87
CA GLY A 421 -7.34 -14.47 -9.36
C GLY A 421 -6.78 -15.26 -8.18
N ASP A 422 -7.63 -15.73 -7.28
CA ASP A 422 -7.23 -16.59 -6.16
C ASP A 422 -6.68 -17.95 -6.65
N LEU A 423 -7.30 -18.52 -7.71
CA LEU A 423 -6.79 -19.72 -8.35
C LEU A 423 -5.42 -19.46 -9.00
N GLU A 424 -5.27 -18.35 -9.75
CA GLU A 424 -4.00 -17.97 -10.38
C GLU A 424 -2.90 -17.74 -9.33
N ILE A 425 -3.22 -17.13 -8.16
CA ILE A 425 -2.29 -17.03 -7.04
C ILE A 425 -1.79 -18.42 -6.64
N PHE A 426 -2.69 -19.37 -6.43
CA PHE A 426 -2.34 -20.71 -5.97
C PHE A 426 -1.52 -21.48 -7.02
N GLU A 427 -1.84 -21.36 -8.29
CA GLU A 427 -1.09 -21.94 -9.41
C GLU A 427 0.34 -21.36 -9.48
N ASN A 428 0.49 -20.05 -9.36
CA ASN A 428 1.81 -19.40 -9.30
C ASN A 428 2.64 -19.92 -8.11
N VAL A 429 2.01 -20.15 -6.95
CA VAL A 429 2.69 -20.74 -5.79
C VAL A 429 3.15 -22.16 -6.09
N LEU A 430 2.32 -22.99 -6.72
CA LEU A 430 2.67 -24.37 -7.10
C LEU A 430 3.83 -24.41 -8.09
N ASP A 431 3.84 -23.53 -9.09
CA ASP A 431 4.86 -23.53 -10.14
C ASP A 431 6.24 -23.06 -9.64
N LEU A 432 6.22 -22.17 -8.66
CA LEU A 432 7.43 -21.50 -8.18
C LEU A 432 7.98 -22.07 -6.87
N SER A 433 7.25 -22.94 -6.17
CA SER A 433 7.65 -23.54 -4.91
C SER A 433 7.88 -25.05 -5.03
N SER A 434 8.78 -25.60 -4.22
CA SER A 434 8.96 -27.06 -4.12
C SER A 434 7.81 -27.69 -3.33
N TYR A 435 7.37 -27.04 -2.25
CA TYR A 435 6.24 -27.44 -1.42
C TYR A 435 5.34 -26.25 -1.10
N VAL A 436 4.06 -26.54 -0.89
CA VAL A 436 3.03 -25.56 -0.58
C VAL A 436 2.25 -25.95 0.66
N VAL A 437 2.11 -25.01 1.60
CA VAL A 437 1.30 -25.17 2.82
C VAL A 437 0.18 -24.12 2.76
N PRO A 438 -1.05 -24.50 2.41
CA PRO A 438 -2.19 -23.59 2.44
C PRO A 438 -2.58 -23.31 3.90
N ALA A 439 -2.42 -22.05 4.34
CA ALA A 439 -2.57 -21.65 5.74
C ALA A 439 -3.77 -20.70 5.97
N SER A 440 -4.79 -20.78 5.13
CA SER A 440 -6.09 -20.12 5.33
C SER A 440 -7.21 -21.01 4.81
N SER A 441 -8.44 -20.83 5.29
CA SER A 441 -9.59 -21.60 4.79
C SER A 441 -9.79 -21.45 3.29
N ALA A 442 -9.59 -20.24 2.74
CA ALA A 442 -9.67 -19.99 1.30
C ALA A 442 -8.58 -20.75 0.53
N SER A 443 -7.31 -20.66 0.96
CA SER A 443 -6.21 -21.35 0.30
C SER A 443 -6.34 -22.88 0.39
N GLN A 444 -6.89 -23.41 1.49
CA GLN A 444 -7.15 -24.86 1.61
C GLN A 444 -8.26 -25.35 0.71
N LYS A 445 -9.33 -24.56 0.55
CA LYS A 445 -10.43 -24.88 -0.38
C LYS A 445 -9.92 -24.96 -1.81
N ILE A 446 -9.07 -24.03 -2.23
CA ILE A 446 -8.44 -24.03 -3.55
C ILE A 446 -7.49 -25.22 -3.69
N ALA A 447 -6.66 -25.49 -2.68
CA ALA A 447 -5.75 -26.64 -2.69
C ALA A 447 -6.48 -27.97 -2.89
N LYS A 448 -7.59 -28.21 -2.18
CA LYS A 448 -8.41 -29.41 -2.33
C LYS A 448 -8.94 -29.52 -3.77
N LYS A 449 -9.50 -28.44 -4.34
CA LYS A 449 -9.99 -28.40 -5.72
C LYS A 449 -8.88 -28.75 -6.73
N VAL A 450 -7.71 -28.14 -6.59
CA VAL A 450 -6.58 -28.36 -7.51
C VAL A 450 -6.02 -29.79 -7.38
N ILE A 451 -6.00 -30.39 -6.17
CA ILE A 451 -5.64 -31.79 -5.95
C ILE A 451 -6.65 -32.74 -6.62
N ASP A 452 -7.95 -32.46 -6.51
CA ASP A 452 -9.00 -33.27 -7.13
C ASP A 452 -8.91 -33.25 -8.67
N GLU A 453 -8.56 -32.10 -9.26
CA GLU A 453 -8.34 -31.92 -10.69
C GLU A 453 -7.02 -32.55 -11.16
N ASN A 454 -5.97 -32.53 -10.33
CA ASN A 454 -4.65 -33.10 -10.63
C ASN A 454 -4.05 -33.82 -9.40
N PRO A 455 -4.40 -35.11 -9.18
CA PRO A 455 -3.91 -35.86 -8.03
C PRO A 455 -2.37 -36.03 -7.95
N SER A 456 -1.64 -35.81 -9.05
CA SER A 456 -0.18 -35.98 -9.09
C SER A 456 0.60 -34.95 -8.26
N ILE A 457 -0.02 -33.82 -7.92
CA ILE A 457 0.61 -32.74 -7.14
C ILE A 457 0.40 -32.91 -5.64
N LYS A 458 -0.39 -33.89 -5.21
CA LYS A 458 -0.81 -34.08 -3.81
C LYS A 458 0.39 -34.12 -2.83
N ASP A 459 1.49 -34.79 -3.21
CA ASP A 459 2.67 -34.95 -2.34
C ASP A 459 3.46 -33.64 -2.15
N ARG A 460 3.15 -32.60 -2.93
CA ARG A 460 3.76 -31.26 -2.80
C ARG A 460 2.91 -30.29 -1.97
N ILE A 461 1.67 -30.65 -1.64
CA ILE A 461 0.73 -29.81 -0.91
C ILE A 461 0.48 -30.41 0.48
N ILE A 462 0.85 -29.69 1.51
CA ILE A 462 0.67 -30.12 2.89
C ILE A 462 -0.63 -29.52 3.42
N LEU A 463 -1.72 -30.28 3.31
CA LEU A 463 -3.00 -29.91 3.90
C LEU A 463 -2.91 -30.03 5.43
N ASN A 464 -3.18 -28.96 6.14
CA ASN A 464 -3.28 -29.00 7.59
C ASN A 464 -4.75 -29.18 8.04
N SER A 465 -4.93 -29.62 9.30
CA SER A 465 -6.23 -29.80 9.93
C SER A 465 -6.77 -28.49 10.50
N ILE A 466 -6.90 -27.45 9.68
CA ILE A 466 -7.59 -26.22 10.11
C ILE A 466 -9.10 -26.46 9.94
N ASP A 467 -9.88 -26.27 11.02
CA ASP A 467 -11.32 -26.45 11.03
C ASP A 467 -11.99 -25.44 10.08
N GLU A 468 -12.84 -25.94 9.17
CA GLU A 468 -13.56 -25.13 8.17
C GLU A 468 -14.54 -24.11 8.81
N ASP A 469 -14.84 -24.23 10.10
CA ASP A 469 -15.80 -23.39 10.83
C ASP A 469 -15.20 -22.06 11.37
N PHE A 470 -13.92 -21.78 11.12
CA PHE A 470 -13.24 -20.57 11.65
C PHE A 470 -13.38 -19.32 10.78
N VAL A 471 -14.23 -19.31 9.76
CA VAL A 471 -14.50 -18.09 8.97
C VAL A 471 -15.36 -17.13 9.77
N LYS A 472 -14.75 -16.29 10.60
CA LYS A 472 -15.42 -15.10 11.16
C LYS A 472 -15.09 -13.87 10.32
N ASP A 473 -16.17 -13.16 9.97
CA ASP A 473 -16.22 -11.90 9.24
C ASP A 473 -15.05 -10.94 9.51
N GLY A 474 -14.47 -10.41 8.44
CA GLY A 474 -13.55 -9.27 8.45
C GLY A 474 -12.08 -9.61 8.65
N THR A 475 -11.65 -10.86 8.48
CA THR A 475 -10.24 -11.24 8.56
C THR A 475 -9.55 -11.11 7.21
N ILE A 476 -8.32 -10.61 7.24
CA ILE A 476 -7.38 -10.51 6.12
C ILE A 476 -6.87 -11.90 5.66
N GLY A 477 -7.78 -12.79 5.38
CA GLY A 477 -7.51 -14.11 4.80
C GLY A 477 -7.08 -15.22 5.75
N ALA A 478 -6.60 -14.94 6.97
CA ALA A 478 -6.25 -15.94 7.98
C ALA A 478 -6.20 -15.38 9.41
N THR A 479 -6.25 -16.27 10.41
CA THR A 479 -6.04 -15.94 11.83
C THR A 479 -4.56 -16.08 12.23
N PRO A 480 -4.14 -15.54 13.39
CA PRO A 480 -2.80 -15.76 13.93
C PRO A 480 -2.44 -17.25 14.10
N GLU A 481 -3.40 -18.05 14.55
CA GLU A 481 -3.27 -19.49 14.77
C GLU A 481 -3.08 -20.25 13.46
N GLU A 482 -3.82 -19.87 12.41
CA GLU A 482 -3.68 -20.46 11.06
C GLU A 482 -2.29 -20.18 10.47
N VAL A 483 -1.80 -18.95 10.58
CA VAL A 483 -0.45 -18.58 10.13
C VAL A 483 0.61 -19.35 10.91
N LYS A 484 0.50 -19.41 12.24
CA LYS A 484 1.41 -20.16 13.10
C LYS A 484 1.45 -21.64 12.72
N LYS A 485 0.28 -22.27 12.59
CA LYS A 485 0.14 -23.68 12.21
C LYS A 485 0.74 -23.96 10.84
N GLY A 486 0.51 -23.09 9.86
CA GLY A 486 1.09 -23.21 8.52
C GLY A 486 2.63 -23.21 8.55
N VAL A 487 3.24 -22.34 9.38
CA VAL A 487 4.70 -22.30 9.54
C VAL A 487 5.21 -23.54 10.29
N GLU A 488 4.53 -24.01 11.36
CA GLU A 488 4.86 -25.24 12.06
C GLU A 488 4.87 -26.45 11.10
N ASP A 489 3.86 -26.57 10.24
CA ASP A 489 3.79 -27.64 9.23
C ASP A 489 4.92 -27.51 8.20
N ALA A 490 5.24 -26.30 7.73
CA ALA A 490 6.36 -26.05 6.83
C ALA A 490 7.74 -26.42 7.46
N LEU A 491 7.88 -26.26 8.78
CA LEU A 491 9.10 -26.63 9.49
C LEU A 491 9.37 -28.15 9.47
N THR A 492 8.36 -28.99 9.23
CA THR A 492 8.51 -30.45 9.10
C THR A 492 9.10 -30.88 7.75
N ILE A 493 9.07 -30.03 6.74
CA ILE A 493 9.49 -30.31 5.36
C ILE A 493 11.01 -30.14 5.26
N ASP A 494 11.68 -31.02 4.53
CA ASP A 494 13.14 -30.90 4.29
C ASP A 494 13.43 -29.81 3.24
N CYS A 495 13.33 -28.55 3.68
CA CYS A 495 13.62 -27.35 2.90
C CYS A 495 14.08 -26.23 3.84
N ASN A 496 15.14 -25.52 3.48
CA ASN A 496 15.78 -24.54 4.37
C ASN A 496 15.16 -23.11 4.29
N LYS A 497 14.27 -22.87 3.35
CA LYS A 497 13.65 -21.56 3.15
C LYS A 497 12.13 -21.67 3.18
N ILE A 498 11.53 -21.03 4.15
CA ILE A 498 10.08 -20.95 4.33
C ILE A 498 9.67 -19.52 4.00
N ILE A 499 8.81 -19.39 2.99
CA ILE A 499 8.29 -18.11 2.56
C ILE A 499 6.82 -18.03 2.95
N VAL A 500 6.43 -17.06 3.76
CA VAL A 500 5.03 -16.81 4.14
C VAL A 500 4.51 -15.67 3.29
N ILE A 501 3.57 -16.00 2.39
CA ILE A 501 2.99 -15.06 1.41
C ILE A 501 1.57 -14.70 1.81
N GLY A 502 1.27 -13.41 1.73
CA GLY A 502 -0.05 -12.82 1.98
C GLY A 502 -0.07 -11.84 3.14
N GLU A 503 -1.13 -11.04 3.20
CA GLU A 503 -1.30 -9.99 4.20
C GLU A 503 -1.26 -10.53 5.64
N ALA A 504 -1.92 -11.66 5.90
CA ALA A 504 -1.98 -12.27 7.22
C ALA A 504 -0.60 -12.65 7.76
N GLY A 505 0.29 -13.22 6.91
CA GLY A 505 1.66 -13.55 7.28
C GLY A 505 2.45 -12.35 7.78
N THR A 506 2.26 -11.20 7.15
CA THR A 506 2.90 -9.95 7.54
C THR A 506 2.30 -9.35 8.81
N LYS A 507 0.96 -9.36 8.93
CA LYS A 507 0.25 -8.81 10.09
C LYS A 507 0.50 -9.61 11.36
N PHE A 508 0.57 -10.94 11.25
CA PHE A 508 0.70 -11.85 12.39
C PHE A 508 2.14 -12.36 12.60
N LYS A 509 3.15 -11.57 12.27
CA LYS A 509 4.57 -11.94 12.49
C LYS A 509 4.87 -12.39 13.92
N LYS A 510 4.24 -11.80 14.93
CA LYS A 510 4.41 -12.22 16.34
C LYS A 510 4.07 -13.69 16.55
N SER A 511 2.98 -14.19 15.96
CA SER A 511 2.60 -15.60 16.08
C SER A 511 3.65 -16.54 15.51
N ILE A 512 4.41 -16.10 14.49
CA ILE A 512 5.53 -16.87 13.92
C ILE A 512 6.75 -16.81 14.84
N LEU A 513 7.00 -15.67 15.48
CA LEU A 513 8.12 -15.53 16.43
C LEU A 513 7.92 -16.30 17.72
N ASP A 514 6.68 -16.69 18.04
CA ASP A 514 6.28 -17.47 19.21
C ASP A 514 6.34 -19.00 18.97
N ILE A 515 6.91 -19.46 17.82
CA ILE A 515 7.20 -20.85 17.49
C ILE A 515 8.60 -21.22 18.03
#